data_bf5ca99cbc100fb1303c18f8fff4c1d3
#
_entry.id   bf5ca99cbc100fb1303c18f8fff4c1d3
#
_cell.length_a   1.000
_cell.length_b   1.000
_cell.length_c   1.000
_cell.angle_alpha   90.00
_cell.angle_beta   90.00
_cell.angle_gamma   90.00
#
_symmetry.space_group_name_H-M   'P 1'
#
loop_
_entity.id
_entity.type
_entity.pdbx_description
1 polymer ?
#
loop_
_entity_poly.entity_id
_entity_poly.type
_entity_poly.pdbx_seq_one_letter_code
_entity_poly.pdbx_strand_id
1 'polypeptide(L)'
;LASVETERQDALRVRHIGESARYIGEALPFSPDIRSRGMAKPILHLLCGKIASGKSTLAKALSAEHSVILLTEDQWLSRLYPEQIRSVTDYVRLALQLRNVTGPLVIDLLRAGVTVVLDFPANTPADRQWLRSLADDAQASHCLHFIDIDDDTCRARLHRRNERGEHDFAATDAEFDLITSYFRAPDKEEGLNVVMHR
;
A
#
# COMPACT_ATOMS: atom_id res chain seq x y z
N LEU A 1 -9.55 9.74 47.69
CA LEU A 1 -8.71 8.58 48.02
C LEU A 1 -8.68 7.52 46.90
N ALA A 2 -9.75 7.34 46.15
CA ALA A 2 -9.81 6.37 45.04
C ALA A 2 -8.98 6.77 43.79
N SER A 3 -8.74 8.06 43.55
CA SER A 3 -7.97 8.54 42.38
C SER A 3 -6.46 8.35 42.50
N VAL A 4 -5.94 8.31 43.73
CA VAL A 4 -4.49 8.13 43.99
C VAL A 4 -4.07 6.66 43.88
N GLU A 5 -4.98 5.73 44.13
CA GLU A 5 -4.77 4.28 44.02
C GLU A 5 -4.68 3.85 42.53
N THR A 6 -5.46 4.47 41.66
CA THR A 6 -5.48 4.18 40.21
C THR A 6 -4.18 4.64 39.54
N GLU A 7 -3.67 5.82 39.88
CA GLU A 7 -2.39 6.32 39.34
C GLU A 7 -1.18 5.49 39.82
N ARG A 8 -1.25 4.90 41.01
CA ARG A 8 -0.19 3.98 41.51
C ARG A 8 -0.19 2.64 40.76
N GLN A 9 -1.34 2.13 40.39
CA GLN A 9 -1.43 0.86 39.65
C GLN A 9 -0.95 1.02 38.20
N ASP A 10 -1.20 2.16 37.52
CA ASP A 10 -0.70 2.42 36.19
C ASP A 10 0.82 2.67 36.17
N ALA A 11 1.37 3.31 37.20
CA ALA A 11 2.83 3.50 37.34
C ALA A 11 3.58 2.16 37.58
N LEU A 12 2.95 1.18 38.19
CA LEU A 12 3.51 -0.16 38.40
C LEU A 12 3.45 -1.01 37.12
N ARG A 13 2.44 -0.82 36.26
CA ARG A 13 2.36 -1.51 34.96
C ARG A 13 3.47 -1.07 34.01
N VAL A 14 3.81 0.22 34.00
CA VAL A 14 4.88 0.74 33.10
C VAL A 14 6.28 0.25 33.57
N ARG A 15 6.49 0.00 34.88
CA ARG A 15 7.77 -0.53 35.38
C ARG A 15 8.03 -2.00 35.01
N HIS A 16 6.98 -2.81 34.82
CA HIS A 16 7.14 -4.23 34.43
C HIS A 16 7.52 -4.43 32.96
N ILE A 17 7.31 -3.45 32.11
CA ILE A 17 7.74 -3.49 30.70
C ILE A 17 9.24 -3.21 30.57
N GLY A 18 9.83 -2.48 31.53
CA GLY A 18 11.26 -2.13 31.53
C GLY A 18 12.20 -3.26 31.94
N GLU A 19 11.74 -4.26 32.69
CA GLU A 19 12.60 -5.34 33.16
C GLU A 19 12.70 -6.56 32.27
N SER A 20 11.75 -6.74 31.33
CA SER A 20 11.84 -7.80 30.29
C SER A 20 12.82 -7.50 29.17
N ALA A 21 13.38 -6.29 29.12
CA ALA A 21 14.33 -5.89 28.06
C ALA A 21 15.79 -6.30 28.33
N ARG A 22 16.09 -7.01 29.44
CA ARG A 22 17.47 -7.41 29.78
C ARG A 22 17.88 -8.79 29.31
N TYR A 23 17.07 -9.46 28.48
CA TYR A 23 17.40 -10.77 27.89
C TYR A 23 17.54 -10.71 26.37
N ILE A 24 18.26 -9.74 25.84
CA ILE A 24 18.86 -9.86 24.51
C ILE A 24 20.36 -9.90 24.75
N GLY A 25 20.81 -11.10 25.14
CA GLY A 25 22.21 -11.43 25.19
C GLY A 25 22.77 -11.38 23.77
N GLU A 26 23.98 -10.81 23.67
CA GLU A 26 24.88 -10.81 22.53
C GLU A 26 24.19 -10.56 21.19
N ALA A 27 24.22 -9.33 20.74
CA ALA A 27 23.95 -9.01 19.34
C ALA A 27 24.86 -9.89 18.49
N LEU A 28 24.27 -10.88 17.82
CA LEU A 28 24.97 -11.59 16.77
C LEU A 28 25.60 -10.52 15.85
N PRO A 29 26.88 -10.63 15.51
CA PRO A 29 27.51 -9.64 14.66
C PRO A 29 26.68 -9.56 13.37
N PHE A 30 26.04 -8.41 13.15
CA PHE A 30 25.34 -8.12 11.91
C PHE A 30 26.40 -8.17 10.82
N SER A 31 26.45 -9.29 10.10
CA SER A 31 27.39 -9.47 9.00
C SER A 31 26.97 -8.51 7.88
N PRO A 32 27.78 -7.48 7.57
CA PRO A 32 27.45 -6.55 6.48
C PRO A 32 27.50 -7.20 5.09
N ASP A 33 27.78 -8.48 5.01
CA ASP A 33 28.08 -9.23 3.78
C ASP A 33 26.84 -9.77 3.03
N ILE A 34 25.63 -9.46 3.50
CA ILE A 34 24.39 -9.79 2.75
C ILE A 34 24.25 -8.91 1.49
N ARG A 35 24.96 -7.77 1.42
CA ARG A 35 24.89 -6.85 0.27
C ARG A 35 25.70 -7.26 -0.95
N SER A 36 26.53 -8.29 -0.88
CA SER A 36 27.46 -8.69 -1.95
C SER A 36 27.00 -9.87 -2.82
N ARG A 37 25.89 -10.53 -2.51
CA ARG A 37 25.29 -11.46 -3.45
C ARG A 37 24.48 -10.65 -4.44
N GLY A 38 24.85 -10.67 -5.73
CA GLY A 38 24.28 -9.95 -6.86
C GLY A 38 22.73 -10.02 -6.94
N MET A 39 22.07 -9.44 -5.95
CA MET A 39 20.62 -9.30 -5.93
C MET A 39 20.22 -8.25 -6.95
N ALA A 40 19.25 -8.56 -7.79
CA ALA A 40 18.63 -7.59 -8.67
C ALA A 40 18.25 -6.33 -7.87
N LYS A 41 18.41 -5.14 -8.47
CA LYS A 41 18.00 -3.90 -7.80
C LYS A 41 16.51 -4.00 -7.46
N PRO A 42 16.11 -3.54 -6.25
CA PRO A 42 14.72 -3.58 -5.85
C PRO A 42 13.87 -2.71 -6.79
N ILE A 43 12.65 -3.14 -7.03
CA ILE A 43 11.71 -2.44 -7.91
C ILE A 43 10.46 -2.09 -7.11
N LEU A 44 9.96 -0.86 -7.29
CA LEU A 44 8.65 -0.46 -6.83
C LEU A 44 7.64 -0.65 -7.96
N HIS A 45 6.76 -1.63 -7.82
CA HIS A 45 5.65 -1.86 -8.74
C HIS A 45 4.43 -1.04 -8.33
N LEU A 46 3.93 -0.24 -9.25
CA LEU A 46 2.78 0.67 -9.12
C LEU A 46 1.65 0.19 -10.02
N LEU A 47 0.41 0.37 -9.60
CA LEU A 47 -0.78 -0.12 -10.33
C LEU A 47 -1.70 1.03 -10.73
N CYS A 48 -1.93 1.20 -12.02
CA CYS A 48 -2.83 2.18 -12.59
C CYS A 48 -3.95 1.48 -13.38
N GLY A 49 -5.18 1.92 -13.18
CA GLY A 49 -6.34 1.39 -13.88
C GLY A 49 -7.62 1.68 -13.11
N LYS A 50 -8.74 1.68 -13.81
CA LYS A 50 -10.04 1.96 -13.22
C LYS A 50 -10.44 0.95 -12.13
N ILE A 51 -11.46 1.25 -11.36
CA ILE A 51 -12.02 0.31 -10.39
C ILE A 51 -12.44 -0.99 -11.11
N ALA A 52 -12.20 -2.13 -10.48
CA ALA A 52 -12.42 -3.48 -11.04
C ALA A 52 -11.68 -3.81 -12.36
N SER A 53 -10.66 -3.02 -12.77
CA SER A 53 -9.84 -3.35 -13.95
C SER A 53 -8.98 -4.60 -13.80
N GLY A 54 -8.69 -5.05 -12.55
CA GLY A 54 -7.86 -6.23 -12.25
C GLY A 54 -6.53 -5.91 -11.55
N LYS A 55 -6.34 -4.68 -11.04
CA LYS A 55 -5.12 -4.27 -10.32
C LYS A 55 -4.71 -5.25 -9.23
N SER A 56 -5.61 -5.56 -8.31
CA SER A 56 -5.32 -6.45 -7.18
C SER A 56 -5.01 -7.89 -7.61
N THR A 57 -5.57 -8.34 -8.73
CA THR A 57 -5.22 -9.65 -9.33
C THR A 57 -3.78 -9.64 -9.84
N LEU A 58 -3.40 -8.59 -10.56
CA LEU A 58 -2.02 -8.43 -11.04
C LEU A 58 -1.05 -8.24 -9.86
N ALA A 59 -1.42 -7.46 -8.84
CA ALA A 59 -0.61 -7.26 -7.64
C ALA A 59 -0.25 -8.59 -6.95
N LYS A 60 -1.25 -9.45 -6.78
CA LYS A 60 -1.06 -10.81 -6.22
C LYS A 60 -0.15 -11.67 -7.09
N ALA A 61 -0.30 -11.59 -8.42
CA ALA A 61 0.58 -12.33 -9.35
C ALA A 61 2.03 -11.84 -9.26
N LEU A 62 2.26 -10.52 -9.25
CA LEU A 62 3.60 -9.92 -9.11
C LEU A 62 4.26 -10.25 -7.76
N SER A 63 3.47 -10.38 -6.71
CA SER A 63 3.97 -10.69 -5.36
C SER A 63 4.14 -12.18 -5.07
N ALA A 64 3.82 -13.06 -6.01
CA ALA A 64 4.02 -14.50 -5.85
C ALA A 64 5.50 -14.91 -5.87
N GLU A 65 6.38 -14.06 -6.33
CA GLU A 65 7.83 -14.28 -6.32
C GLU A 65 8.43 -14.12 -4.91
N HIS A 66 9.50 -14.86 -4.64
CA HIS A 66 10.21 -14.77 -3.37
C HIS A 66 10.87 -13.39 -3.22
N SER A 67 10.82 -12.85 -2.01
CA SER A 67 11.41 -11.53 -1.66
C SER A 67 10.66 -10.32 -2.22
N VAL A 68 9.38 -10.47 -2.54
CA VAL A 68 8.47 -9.38 -2.92
C VAL A 68 7.44 -9.15 -1.80
N ILE A 69 7.26 -7.91 -1.38
CA ILE A 69 6.24 -7.54 -0.39
C ILE A 69 5.09 -6.84 -1.11
N LEU A 70 3.88 -7.36 -0.90
CA LEU A 70 2.64 -6.72 -1.32
C LEU A 70 2.05 -5.89 -0.19
N LEU A 71 1.79 -4.61 -0.45
CA LEU A 71 1.02 -3.73 0.42
C LEU A 71 -0.28 -3.35 -0.29
N THR A 72 -1.42 -3.61 0.37
CA THR A 72 -2.75 -3.37 -0.20
C THR A 72 -3.46 -2.29 0.59
N GLU A 73 -3.75 -1.14 -0.03
CA GLU A 73 -4.36 0.04 0.60
C GLU A 73 -5.71 -0.32 1.25
N ASP A 74 -6.59 -0.98 0.50
CA ASP A 74 -7.93 -1.34 0.96
C ASP A 74 -7.91 -2.24 2.20
N GLN A 75 -7.00 -3.22 2.26
CA GLN A 75 -6.86 -4.09 3.43
C GLN A 75 -6.38 -3.34 4.67
N TRP A 76 -5.50 -2.38 4.50
CA TRP A 76 -5.02 -1.59 5.62
C TRP A 76 -6.11 -0.63 6.10
N LEU A 77 -6.80 0.02 5.17
CA LEU A 77 -7.91 0.91 5.50
C LEU A 77 -9.04 0.18 6.22
N SER A 78 -9.45 -0.98 5.72
CA SER A 78 -10.54 -1.76 6.35
C SER A 78 -10.19 -2.24 7.75
N ARG A 79 -8.92 -2.61 8.00
CA ARG A 79 -8.45 -3.08 9.32
C ARG A 79 -8.18 -1.96 10.32
N LEU A 80 -7.61 -0.83 9.86
CA LEU A 80 -7.27 0.30 10.73
C LEU A 80 -8.48 1.18 11.05
N TYR A 81 -9.46 1.25 10.14
CA TYR A 81 -10.61 2.15 10.24
C TYR A 81 -11.94 1.41 10.04
N PRO A 82 -12.21 0.35 10.82
CA PRO A 82 -13.45 -0.41 10.68
C PRO A 82 -14.65 0.54 10.87
N GLU A 83 -15.63 0.44 9.95
CA GLU A 83 -16.88 1.23 9.94
C GLU A 83 -16.73 2.76 9.78
N GLN A 84 -15.51 3.29 9.62
CA GLN A 84 -15.28 4.73 9.47
C GLN A 84 -15.31 5.20 8.01
N ILE A 85 -15.23 4.29 7.04
CA ILE A 85 -15.27 4.59 5.61
C ILE A 85 -16.69 4.35 5.11
N ARG A 86 -17.47 5.44 5.01
CA ARG A 86 -18.88 5.42 4.57
C ARG A 86 -19.13 6.20 3.29
N SER A 87 -18.09 6.86 2.78
CA SER A 87 -18.14 7.69 1.57
C SER A 87 -16.77 7.70 0.87
N VAL A 88 -16.76 8.09 -0.41
CA VAL A 88 -15.52 8.34 -1.16
C VAL A 88 -14.66 9.40 -0.46
N THR A 89 -15.28 10.42 0.15
CA THR A 89 -14.56 11.45 0.90
C THR A 89 -13.84 10.89 2.12
N ASP A 90 -14.49 9.99 2.88
CA ASP A 90 -13.84 9.32 4.01
C ASP A 90 -12.67 8.47 3.56
N TYR A 91 -12.86 7.71 2.46
CA TYR A 91 -11.80 6.91 1.86
C TYR A 91 -10.58 7.76 1.53
N VAL A 92 -10.76 8.84 0.76
CA VAL A 92 -9.66 9.73 0.35
C VAL A 92 -8.95 10.32 1.57
N ARG A 93 -9.69 10.80 2.57
CA ARG A 93 -9.12 11.38 3.78
C ARG A 93 -8.26 10.37 4.55
N LEU A 94 -8.75 9.15 4.73
CA LEU A 94 -8.05 8.11 5.48
C LEU A 94 -6.88 7.50 4.68
N ALA A 95 -7.02 7.39 3.35
CA ALA A 95 -5.94 7.00 2.47
C ALA A 95 -4.74 7.97 2.55
N LEU A 96 -5.00 9.28 2.59
CA LEU A 96 -3.95 10.28 2.78
C LEU A 96 -3.23 10.13 4.13
N GLN A 97 -3.95 9.79 5.21
CA GLN A 97 -3.32 9.50 6.50
C GLN A 97 -2.47 8.23 6.45
N LEU A 98 -2.96 7.18 5.80
CA LEU A 98 -2.24 5.93 5.61
C LEU A 98 -0.92 6.15 4.84
N ARG A 99 -0.92 6.99 3.81
CA ARG A 99 0.26 7.35 3.01
C ARG A 99 1.40 7.92 3.86
N ASN A 100 1.09 8.68 4.92
CA ASN A 100 2.11 9.25 5.82
C ASN A 100 2.91 8.17 6.57
N VAL A 101 2.32 7.01 6.79
CA VAL A 101 2.97 5.88 7.46
C VAL A 101 3.59 4.92 6.45
N THR A 102 2.86 4.61 5.38
CA THR A 102 3.32 3.63 4.38
C THR A 102 4.43 4.17 3.48
N GLY A 103 4.46 5.47 3.20
CA GLY A 103 5.52 6.09 2.38
C GLY A 103 6.93 5.82 2.95
N PRO A 104 7.24 6.25 4.19
CA PRO A 104 8.53 5.94 4.82
C PRO A 104 8.83 4.44 4.89
N LEU A 105 7.84 3.60 5.21
CA LEU A 105 8.01 2.15 5.24
C LEU A 105 8.45 1.59 3.88
N VAL A 106 7.82 2.03 2.78
CA VAL A 106 8.17 1.60 1.42
C VAL A 106 9.59 2.00 1.07
N ILE A 107 10.00 3.23 1.40
CA ILE A 107 11.37 3.71 1.18
C ILE A 107 12.37 2.83 1.93
N ASP A 108 12.11 2.49 3.19
CA ASP A 108 13.01 1.66 4.00
C ASP A 108 13.08 0.22 3.47
N LEU A 109 11.96 -0.37 3.01
CA LEU A 109 11.94 -1.69 2.39
C LEU A 109 12.79 -1.72 1.10
N LEU A 110 12.61 -0.73 0.23
CA LEU A 110 13.40 -0.61 -1.00
C LEU A 110 14.89 -0.44 -0.69
N ARG A 111 15.25 0.41 0.27
CA ARG A 111 16.65 0.60 0.72
C ARG A 111 17.26 -0.68 1.31
N ALA A 112 16.42 -1.51 1.93
CA ALA A 112 16.82 -2.83 2.41
C ALA A 112 16.98 -3.87 1.29
N GLY A 113 16.72 -3.51 0.03
CA GLY A 113 16.85 -4.41 -1.12
C GLY A 113 15.59 -5.25 -1.39
N VAL A 114 14.45 -4.90 -0.81
CA VAL A 114 13.19 -5.61 -0.96
C VAL A 114 12.36 -4.98 -2.08
N THR A 115 11.93 -5.78 -3.05
CA THR A 115 10.96 -5.36 -4.08
C THR A 115 9.57 -5.21 -3.45
N VAL A 116 8.88 -4.12 -3.78
CA VAL A 116 7.55 -3.81 -3.23
C VAL A 116 6.52 -3.69 -4.35
N VAL A 117 5.38 -4.30 -4.17
CA VAL A 117 4.18 -4.10 -4.99
C VAL A 117 3.19 -3.28 -4.17
N LEU A 118 2.82 -2.10 -4.67
CA LEU A 118 1.79 -1.26 -4.05
C LEU A 118 0.47 -1.44 -4.80
N ASP A 119 -0.48 -2.13 -4.17
CA ASP A 119 -1.87 -2.15 -4.62
C ASP A 119 -2.59 -0.92 -4.06
N PHE A 120 -2.08 0.23 -4.47
CA PHE A 120 -2.58 1.58 -4.19
C PHE A 120 -2.99 2.22 -5.52
N PRO A 121 -4.07 3.01 -5.58
CA PRO A 121 -4.51 3.62 -6.83
C PRO A 121 -3.48 4.65 -7.36
N ALA A 122 -2.87 4.37 -8.51
CA ALA A 122 -2.04 5.33 -9.27
C ALA A 122 -2.87 5.99 -10.39
N ASN A 123 -4.07 6.46 -10.06
CA ASN A 123 -5.10 6.81 -11.03
C ASN A 123 -5.12 8.28 -11.44
N THR A 124 -4.40 9.13 -10.71
CA THR A 124 -4.22 10.55 -11.05
C THR A 124 -2.74 10.89 -11.22
N PRO A 125 -2.38 11.96 -11.94
CA PRO A 125 -0.99 12.42 -12.03
C PRO A 125 -0.36 12.70 -10.65
N ALA A 126 -1.14 13.25 -9.71
CA ALA A 126 -0.66 13.55 -8.36
C ALA A 126 -0.35 12.26 -7.56
N ASP A 127 -1.19 11.22 -7.69
CA ASP A 127 -0.92 9.91 -7.07
C ASP A 127 0.36 9.31 -7.65
N ARG A 128 0.51 9.33 -8.97
CA ARG A 128 1.69 8.78 -9.64
C ARG A 128 2.96 9.53 -9.29
N GLN A 129 2.90 10.85 -9.18
CA GLN A 129 4.03 11.67 -8.74
C GLN A 129 4.47 11.30 -7.32
N TRP A 130 3.52 11.17 -6.38
CA TRP A 130 3.81 10.74 -5.01
C TRP A 130 4.42 9.33 -4.99
N LEU A 131 3.79 8.38 -5.67
CA LEU A 131 4.27 6.99 -5.71
C LEU A 131 5.67 6.88 -6.33
N ARG A 132 5.95 7.66 -7.40
CA ARG A 132 7.28 7.72 -8.01
C ARG A 132 8.31 8.29 -7.04
N SER A 133 7.97 9.35 -6.29
CA SER A 133 8.91 9.94 -5.35
C SER A 133 9.43 8.95 -4.31
N LEU A 134 8.64 7.94 -3.93
CA LEU A 134 9.09 6.88 -3.01
C LEU A 134 10.24 6.06 -3.59
N ALA A 135 10.18 5.75 -4.89
CA ALA A 135 11.27 5.05 -5.58
C ALA A 135 12.51 5.96 -5.74
N ASP A 136 12.29 7.22 -6.12
CA ASP A 136 13.36 8.21 -6.28
C ASP A 136 14.11 8.44 -4.94
N ASP A 137 13.38 8.62 -3.83
CA ASP A 137 13.93 8.78 -2.48
C ASP A 137 14.70 7.53 -2.00
N ALA A 138 14.25 6.35 -2.41
CA ALA A 138 14.92 5.09 -2.13
C ALA A 138 16.10 4.79 -3.09
N GLN A 139 16.28 5.57 -4.15
CA GLN A 139 17.20 5.31 -5.27
C GLN A 139 16.94 3.93 -5.92
N ALA A 140 15.68 3.50 -5.94
CA ALA A 140 15.21 2.25 -6.53
C ALA A 140 14.60 2.49 -7.93
N SER A 141 14.46 1.40 -8.70
CA SER A 141 13.71 1.44 -9.95
C SER A 141 12.20 1.39 -9.66
N HIS A 142 11.39 1.92 -10.58
CA HIS A 142 9.94 1.76 -10.53
C HIS A 142 9.40 1.18 -11.84
N CYS A 143 8.21 0.57 -11.77
CA CYS A 143 7.47 0.08 -12.91
C CYS A 143 5.97 0.36 -12.67
N LEU A 144 5.36 1.18 -13.53
CA LEU A 144 3.92 1.42 -13.52
C LEU A 144 3.21 0.43 -14.43
N HIS A 145 2.40 -0.44 -13.86
CA HIS A 145 1.53 -1.34 -14.62
C HIS A 145 0.21 -0.63 -14.90
N PHE A 146 0.02 -0.23 -16.15
CA PHE A 146 -1.23 0.39 -16.60
C PHE A 146 -2.16 -0.67 -17.19
N ILE A 147 -3.30 -0.88 -16.51
CA ILE A 147 -4.33 -1.84 -16.91
C ILE A 147 -5.43 -1.06 -17.63
N ASP A 148 -5.37 -1.10 -18.97
CA ASP A 148 -6.23 -0.34 -19.88
C ASP A 148 -7.45 -1.18 -20.27
N ILE A 149 -8.51 -1.10 -19.45
CA ILE A 149 -9.78 -1.82 -19.64
C ILE A 149 -10.90 -0.80 -19.78
N ASP A 150 -11.85 -1.07 -20.69
CA ASP A 150 -13.01 -0.23 -20.93
C ASP A 150 -13.97 -0.20 -19.72
N ASP A 151 -14.83 0.82 -19.70
CA ASP A 151 -15.74 1.07 -18.57
C ASP A 151 -16.81 -0.02 -18.45
N ASP A 152 -17.33 -0.54 -19.56
CA ASP A 152 -18.38 -1.56 -19.55
C ASP A 152 -17.86 -2.87 -18.93
N THR A 153 -16.66 -3.27 -19.32
CA THR A 153 -15.99 -4.44 -18.75
C THR A 153 -15.69 -4.24 -17.27
N CYS A 154 -15.20 -3.07 -16.88
CA CYS A 154 -14.93 -2.74 -15.48
C CYS A 154 -16.21 -2.78 -14.63
N ARG A 155 -17.30 -2.20 -15.13
CA ARG A 155 -18.61 -2.17 -14.46
C ARG A 155 -19.20 -3.57 -14.30
N ALA A 156 -19.15 -4.40 -15.36
CA ALA A 156 -19.59 -5.78 -15.27
C ALA A 156 -18.78 -6.62 -14.27
N ARG A 157 -17.48 -6.36 -14.15
CA ARG A 157 -16.63 -7.02 -13.14
C ARG A 157 -16.94 -6.51 -11.73
N LEU A 158 -17.23 -5.21 -11.57
CA LEU A 158 -17.62 -4.61 -10.30
C LEU A 158 -18.90 -5.25 -9.77
N HIS A 159 -19.96 -5.36 -10.59
CA HIS A 159 -21.23 -5.99 -10.19
C HIS A 159 -21.02 -7.42 -9.71
N ARG A 160 -20.32 -8.24 -10.50
CA ARG A 160 -20.02 -9.64 -10.12
C ARG A 160 -19.21 -9.74 -8.81
N ARG A 161 -18.28 -8.83 -8.58
CA ARG A 161 -17.50 -8.78 -7.34
C ARG A 161 -18.35 -8.42 -6.14
N ASN A 162 -19.25 -7.43 -6.30
CA ASN A 162 -20.18 -7.02 -5.25
C ASN A 162 -21.15 -8.14 -4.88
N GLU A 163 -21.71 -8.86 -5.88
CA GLU A 163 -22.60 -10.01 -5.66
C GLU A 163 -21.93 -11.14 -4.85
N ARG A 164 -20.61 -11.31 -5.00
CA ARG A 164 -19.85 -12.34 -4.28
C ARG A 164 -19.35 -11.91 -2.91
N GLY A 165 -19.41 -10.61 -2.59
CA GLY A 165 -18.86 -10.08 -1.34
C GLY A 165 -17.33 -10.26 -1.21
N GLU A 166 -16.61 -10.29 -2.33
CA GLU A 166 -15.17 -10.64 -2.37
C GLU A 166 -14.24 -9.45 -2.12
N HIS A 167 -14.76 -8.29 -1.72
CA HIS A 167 -13.94 -7.08 -1.55
C HIS A 167 -14.32 -6.31 -0.29
N ASP A 168 -13.32 -5.68 0.34
CA ASP A 168 -13.51 -4.89 1.56
C ASP A 168 -14.47 -3.70 1.36
N PHE A 169 -14.52 -3.16 0.13
CA PHE A 169 -15.40 -2.04 -0.23
C PHE A 169 -16.22 -2.38 -1.47
N ALA A 170 -17.55 -2.36 -1.33
CA ALA A 170 -18.48 -2.47 -2.44
C ALA A 170 -18.82 -1.06 -2.95
N ALA A 171 -18.61 -0.80 -4.23
CA ALA A 171 -18.96 0.47 -4.84
C ALA A 171 -20.23 0.34 -5.68
N THR A 172 -21.09 1.36 -5.61
CA THR A 172 -22.28 1.52 -6.46
C THR A 172 -21.90 2.03 -7.85
N ASP A 173 -22.83 2.02 -8.80
CA ASP A 173 -22.60 2.60 -10.13
C ASP A 173 -22.32 4.11 -10.07
N ALA A 174 -23.00 4.83 -9.18
CA ALA A 174 -22.75 6.26 -8.99
C ALA A 174 -21.33 6.54 -8.45
N GLU A 175 -20.84 5.70 -7.54
CA GLU A 175 -19.46 5.79 -7.04
C GLU A 175 -18.46 5.37 -8.11
N PHE A 176 -18.77 4.37 -8.93
CA PHE A 176 -17.96 4.00 -10.09
C PHE A 176 -17.79 5.19 -11.04
N ASP A 177 -18.87 5.85 -11.40
CA ASP A 177 -18.84 7.02 -12.31
C ASP A 177 -18.07 8.18 -11.68
N LEU A 178 -18.28 8.45 -10.40
CA LEU A 178 -17.58 9.49 -9.66
C LEU A 178 -16.06 9.21 -9.64
N ILE A 179 -15.65 8.02 -9.24
CA ILE A 179 -14.23 7.64 -9.14
C ILE A 179 -13.58 7.64 -10.53
N THR A 180 -14.28 7.12 -11.54
CA THR A 180 -13.79 7.07 -12.92
C THR A 180 -13.65 8.47 -13.51
N SER A 181 -14.46 9.45 -13.11
CA SER A 181 -14.33 10.84 -13.58
C SER A 181 -12.99 11.48 -13.24
N TYR A 182 -12.35 11.05 -12.15
CA TYR A 182 -11.01 11.50 -11.73
C TYR A 182 -9.87 10.72 -12.39
N PHE A 183 -10.16 9.60 -13.01
CA PHE A 183 -9.13 8.80 -13.66
C PHE A 183 -8.46 9.59 -14.81
N ARG A 184 -7.14 9.53 -14.85
CA ARG A 184 -6.31 10.05 -15.95
C ARG A 184 -5.28 9.01 -16.33
N ALA A 185 -5.32 8.56 -17.59
CA ALA A 185 -4.31 7.64 -18.12
C ALA A 185 -2.90 8.23 -17.93
N PRO A 186 -1.87 7.38 -17.73
CA PRO A 186 -0.49 7.86 -17.68
C PRO A 186 -0.07 8.54 -18.97
N ASP A 187 0.63 9.67 -18.84
CA ASP A 187 1.19 10.40 -19.94
C ASP A 187 2.70 10.19 -20.05
N LYS A 188 3.25 10.28 -21.25
CA LYS A 188 4.70 10.15 -21.51
C LYS A 188 5.52 11.24 -20.81
N GLU A 189 4.95 12.43 -20.64
CA GLU A 189 5.60 13.58 -19.99
C GLU A 189 5.80 13.34 -18.49
N GLU A 190 5.08 12.40 -17.88
CA GLU A 190 5.30 12.02 -16.47
C GLU A 190 6.62 11.26 -16.25
N GLY A 191 7.29 10.81 -17.31
CA GLY A 191 8.59 10.14 -17.25
C GLY A 191 8.56 8.82 -16.46
N LEU A 192 7.43 8.12 -16.47
CA LEU A 192 7.25 6.84 -15.80
C LEU A 192 7.67 5.67 -16.70
N ASN A 193 8.23 4.63 -16.09
CA ASN A 193 8.44 3.36 -16.78
C ASN A 193 7.12 2.57 -16.78
N VAL A 194 6.41 2.59 -17.92
CA VAL A 194 5.05 2.04 -18.04
C VAL A 194 5.05 0.71 -18.78
N VAL A 195 4.41 -0.30 -18.18
CA VAL A 195 4.04 -1.57 -18.80
C VAL A 195 2.53 -1.60 -18.97
N MET A 196 2.05 -1.73 -20.20
CA MET A 196 0.62 -1.75 -20.52
C MET A 196 0.07 -3.18 -20.51
N HIS A 197 -1.10 -3.34 -19.88
CA HIS A 197 -1.89 -4.58 -19.85
C HIS A 197 -3.27 -4.33 -20.46
N ARG A 198 -3.76 -5.28 -21.28
CA ARG A 198 -5.06 -5.22 -21.97
C ARG A 198 -5.81 -6.53 -21.79
#